data_526266064f88c1a6969a6278a9cc6206
#
_entry.id   526266064f88c1a6969a6278a9cc6206
#
_cell.length_a   1.000
_cell.length_b   1.000
_cell.length_c   1.000
_cell.angle_alpha   90.00
_cell.angle_beta   90.00
_cell.angle_gamma   90.00
#
_symmetry.space_group_name_H-M   'P 1'
#
loop_
_entity.id
_entity.type
_entity.pdbx_description
1 polymer ?
#
loop_
_entity_poly.entity_id
_entity_poly.type
_entity_poly.pdbx_seq_one_letter_code
_entity_poly.pdbx_strand_id
1 'polypeptide(L)'
;MNSMIYLAVSIVGFVALFAAIWILHRPLNVHACPQKLARVVHSILEWILTAWAICLLGYAIAGFLCAGPPVEDRAINRNQAAMRLFEKCINTNDLELGRKLIADTAAFDTPVSPTPLYGAEGYLSVVSLMRKSFPDVQWKLVDMVADEKTVAVQWECSGTFSGEAPFAGLQPNGRRFSTTVMNFYSFDLGGKIYKDVAAVGIAGILQGIGALP
;
A
#
# COMPACT_ATOMS: atom_id res chain seq x y z
N MET A 1 -10.11 9.15 12.54
CA MET A 1 -11.02 10.06 13.28
C MET A 1 -12.33 9.37 13.72
N ASN A 2 -12.90 8.46 12.93
CA ASN A 2 -14.18 7.81 13.29
C ASN A 2 -14.08 6.79 14.44
N SER A 3 -12.99 6.03 14.59
CA SER A 3 -12.83 5.03 15.65
C SER A 3 -12.78 5.62 17.07
N MET A 4 -12.18 6.79 17.23
CA MET A 4 -12.13 7.51 18.52
C MET A 4 -13.51 8.02 18.95
N ILE A 5 -14.35 8.44 18.00
CA ILE A 5 -15.72 8.88 18.28
C ILE A 5 -16.58 7.70 18.76
N TYR A 6 -16.47 6.54 18.12
CA TYR A 6 -17.18 5.32 18.54
C TYR A 6 -16.75 4.83 19.92
N LEU A 7 -15.45 4.89 20.22
CA LEU A 7 -14.93 4.54 21.54
C LEU A 7 -15.47 5.50 22.63
N ALA A 8 -15.46 6.80 22.36
CA ALA A 8 -15.97 7.82 23.27
C ALA A 8 -17.49 7.66 23.53
N VAL A 9 -18.29 7.44 22.51
CA VAL A 9 -19.74 7.19 22.62
C VAL A 9 -20.02 5.91 23.42
N SER A 10 -19.25 4.84 23.21
CA SER A 10 -19.38 3.60 23.97
C SER A 10 -19.03 3.78 25.45
N ILE A 11 -17.98 4.54 25.77
CA ILE A 11 -17.58 4.81 27.16
C ILE A 11 -18.64 5.66 27.86
N VAL A 12 -19.15 6.71 27.23
CA VAL A 12 -20.21 7.56 27.79
C VAL A 12 -21.49 6.74 28.04
N GLY A 13 -21.86 5.88 27.10
CA GLY A 13 -23.00 4.97 27.25
C GLY A 13 -22.83 3.99 28.41
N PHE A 14 -21.65 3.43 28.62
CA PHE A 14 -21.31 2.54 29.73
C PHE A 14 -21.40 3.25 31.08
N VAL A 15 -20.85 4.47 31.19
CA VAL A 15 -20.93 5.27 32.42
C VAL A 15 -22.35 5.65 32.76
N ALA A 16 -23.16 6.04 31.77
CA ALA A 16 -24.59 6.35 31.97
C ALA A 16 -25.38 5.13 32.42
N LEU A 17 -25.09 3.95 31.86
CA LEU A 17 -25.71 2.68 32.26
C LEU A 17 -25.37 2.32 33.71
N PHE A 18 -24.10 2.41 34.12
CA PHE A 18 -23.67 2.15 35.49
C PHE A 18 -24.32 3.11 36.49
N ALA A 19 -24.41 4.38 36.14
CA ALA A 19 -25.08 5.38 36.96
C ALA A 19 -26.58 5.07 37.12
N ALA A 20 -27.25 4.66 36.05
CA ALA A 20 -28.66 4.27 36.07
C ALA A 20 -28.90 3.03 36.95
N ILE A 21 -28.05 1.99 36.80
CA ILE A 21 -28.11 0.77 37.65
C ILE A 21 -27.87 1.12 39.13
N TRP A 22 -26.90 1.99 39.41
CA TRP A 22 -26.60 2.43 40.79
C TRP A 22 -27.74 3.22 41.40
N ILE A 23 -28.44 4.09 40.66
CA ILE A 23 -29.61 4.82 41.09
C ILE A 23 -30.79 3.86 41.38
N LEU A 24 -30.99 2.83 40.54
CA LEU A 24 -32.02 1.82 40.68
C LEU A 24 -31.80 0.90 41.92
N HIS A 25 -30.54 0.65 42.29
CA HIS A 25 -30.19 -0.16 43.49
C HIS A 25 -30.20 0.63 44.79
N ARG A 26 -30.46 1.95 44.77
CA ARG A 26 -30.70 2.68 46.01
C ARG A 26 -32.00 2.21 46.64
N PRO A 27 -32.02 1.90 47.95
CA PRO A 27 -33.22 1.52 48.63
C PRO A 27 -34.22 2.67 48.55
N LEU A 28 -35.22 2.52 47.69
CA LEU A 28 -36.36 3.43 47.63
C LEU A 28 -37.17 3.26 48.89
N ASN A 29 -37.16 4.25 49.76
CA ASN A 29 -37.99 4.32 50.96
C ASN A 29 -39.41 4.66 50.51
N VAL A 30 -40.12 3.65 49.96
CA VAL A 30 -41.47 3.82 49.38
C VAL A 30 -42.50 3.27 50.34
N HIS A 31 -42.99 4.15 51.19
CA HIS A 31 -44.13 3.82 52.13
C HIS A 31 -45.50 3.74 51.44
N ALA A 32 -45.59 3.83 50.09
CA ALA A 32 -46.89 4.00 49.43
C ALA A 32 -47.16 3.13 48.19
N CYS A 33 -46.24 2.19 47.77
CA CYS A 33 -46.48 1.37 46.57
C CYS A 33 -46.50 -0.13 46.91
N PRO A 34 -47.42 -0.93 46.35
CA PRO A 34 -47.48 -2.38 46.66
C PRO A 34 -46.14 -3.00 46.11
N GLN A 35 -45.42 -3.64 47.00
CA GLN A 35 -44.08 -4.23 46.77
C GLN A 35 -43.98 -5.14 45.52
N LYS A 36 -45.10 -5.69 45.06
CA LYS A 36 -45.18 -6.52 43.87
C LYS A 36 -45.01 -5.66 42.58
N LEU A 37 -45.64 -4.49 42.51
CA LEU A 37 -45.59 -3.60 41.35
C LEU A 37 -44.19 -3.00 41.22
N ALA A 38 -43.55 -2.57 42.30
CA ALA A 38 -42.20 -2.05 42.29
C ALA A 38 -41.18 -3.08 41.79
N ARG A 39 -41.32 -4.36 42.18
CA ARG A 39 -40.43 -5.44 41.67
C ARG A 39 -40.60 -5.71 40.18
N VAL A 40 -41.85 -5.69 39.68
CA VAL A 40 -42.11 -5.89 38.25
C VAL A 40 -41.55 -4.73 37.42
N VAL A 41 -41.75 -3.49 37.85
CA VAL A 41 -41.21 -2.31 37.18
C VAL A 41 -39.67 -2.33 37.16
N HIS A 42 -39.05 -2.69 38.28
CA HIS A 42 -37.59 -2.82 38.39
C HIS A 42 -37.06 -3.88 37.43
N SER A 43 -37.68 -5.06 37.39
CA SER A 43 -37.27 -6.13 36.48
C SER A 43 -37.43 -5.73 35.00
N ILE A 44 -38.51 -5.05 34.62
CA ILE A 44 -38.68 -4.54 33.23
C ILE A 44 -37.61 -3.52 32.88
N LEU A 45 -37.26 -2.60 33.77
CA LEU A 45 -36.21 -1.62 33.54
C LEU A 45 -34.83 -2.28 33.34
N GLU A 46 -34.50 -3.29 34.16
CA GLU A 46 -33.26 -4.05 34.01
C GLU A 46 -33.17 -4.74 32.64
N TRP A 47 -34.25 -5.37 32.18
CA TRP A 47 -34.30 -5.99 30.86
C TRP A 47 -34.14 -4.97 29.73
N ILE A 48 -34.77 -3.79 29.83
CA ILE A 48 -34.62 -2.71 28.84
C ILE A 48 -33.19 -2.22 28.82
N LEU A 49 -32.55 -1.98 29.95
CA LEU A 49 -31.18 -1.49 30.05
C LEU A 49 -30.17 -2.52 29.53
N THR A 50 -30.36 -3.80 29.82
CA THR A 50 -29.49 -4.87 29.30
C THR A 50 -29.65 -5.04 27.80
N ALA A 51 -30.85 -5.00 27.25
CA ALA A 51 -31.11 -5.06 25.82
C ALA A 51 -30.44 -3.86 25.10
N TRP A 52 -30.54 -2.66 25.67
CA TRP A 52 -29.93 -1.46 25.13
C TRP A 52 -28.39 -1.53 25.15
N ALA A 53 -27.80 -2.06 26.22
CA ALA A 53 -26.36 -2.29 26.31
C ALA A 53 -25.86 -3.30 25.28
N ILE A 54 -26.59 -4.36 25.02
CA ILE A 54 -26.28 -5.36 23.98
C ILE A 54 -26.35 -4.72 22.59
N CYS A 55 -27.37 -3.90 22.33
CA CYS A 55 -27.48 -3.17 21.06
C CYS A 55 -26.32 -2.20 20.83
N LEU A 56 -25.90 -1.43 21.85
CA LEU A 56 -24.77 -0.52 21.78
C LEU A 56 -23.46 -1.27 21.55
N LEU A 57 -23.26 -2.38 22.23
CA LEU A 57 -22.08 -3.23 22.03
C LEU A 57 -22.05 -3.81 20.60
N GLY A 58 -23.19 -4.32 20.13
CA GLY A 58 -23.33 -4.80 18.75
C GLY A 58 -23.04 -3.73 17.72
N TYR A 59 -23.53 -2.51 17.93
CA TYR A 59 -23.24 -1.36 17.07
C TYR A 59 -21.76 -0.96 17.07
N ALA A 60 -21.12 -0.96 18.24
CA ALA A 60 -19.69 -0.68 18.38
C ALA A 60 -18.83 -1.74 17.69
N ILE A 61 -19.17 -3.02 17.84
CA ILE A 61 -18.49 -4.14 17.17
C ILE A 61 -18.68 -4.06 15.66
N ALA A 62 -19.90 -3.80 15.18
CA ALA A 62 -20.17 -3.63 13.75
C ALA A 62 -19.38 -2.43 13.17
N GLY A 63 -19.33 -1.31 13.89
CA GLY A 63 -18.53 -0.15 13.50
C GLY A 63 -17.04 -0.46 13.41
N PHE A 64 -16.50 -1.27 14.32
CA PHE A 64 -15.11 -1.71 14.31
C PHE A 64 -14.83 -2.69 13.16
N LEU A 65 -15.72 -3.66 12.92
CA LEU A 65 -15.58 -4.63 11.83
C LEU A 65 -15.75 -4.00 10.43
N CYS A 66 -16.57 -2.93 10.32
CA CYS A 66 -16.76 -2.19 9.08
C CYS A 66 -15.70 -1.09 8.87
N ALA A 67 -14.89 -0.78 9.87
CA ALA A 67 -13.76 0.13 9.71
C ALA A 67 -12.70 -0.58 8.85
N GLY A 68 -12.60 -0.19 7.58
CA GLY A 68 -11.51 -0.66 6.72
C GLY A 68 -10.15 -0.23 7.28
N PRO A 69 -9.05 -0.76 6.75
CA PRO A 69 -7.70 -0.41 7.19
C PRO A 69 -7.50 1.11 7.17
N PRO A 70 -6.62 1.64 8.02
CA PRO A 70 -6.23 3.06 8.00
C PRO A 70 -5.91 3.53 6.57
N VAL A 71 -6.12 4.81 6.29
CA VAL A 71 -5.85 5.38 4.95
C VAL A 71 -4.39 5.18 4.56
N GLU A 72 -3.49 5.30 5.52
CA GLU A 72 -2.05 5.03 5.39
C GLU A 72 -1.79 3.60 4.90
N ASP A 73 -2.32 2.59 5.57
CA ASP A 73 -2.15 1.18 5.18
C ASP A 73 -2.72 0.90 3.78
N ARG A 74 -3.79 1.61 3.39
CA ARG A 74 -4.36 1.47 2.03
C ARG A 74 -3.42 2.02 0.96
N ALA A 75 -2.78 3.16 1.21
CA ALA A 75 -1.82 3.75 0.28
C ALA A 75 -0.59 2.85 0.13
N ILE A 76 -0.02 2.38 1.24
CA ILE A 76 1.11 1.44 1.25
C ILE A 76 0.78 0.18 0.46
N ASN A 77 -0.32 -0.50 0.77
CA ASN A 77 -0.73 -1.72 0.10
C ASN A 77 -0.97 -1.53 -1.40
N ARG A 78 -1.59 -0.39 -1.78
CA ARG A 78 -1.81 -0.03 -3.19
C ARG A 78 -0.49 0.16 -3.92
N ASN A 79 0.45 0.91 -3.35
CA ASN A 79 1.74 1.21 -3.95
C ASN A 79 2.59 -0.07 -4.09
N GLN A 80 2.58 -0.96 -3.09
CA GLN A 80 3.23 -2.27 -3.20
C GLN A 80 2.59 -3.15 -4.28
N ALA A 81 1.27 -3.17 -4.39
CA ALA A 81 0.57 -3.91 -5.45
C ALA A 81 0.91 -3.35 -6.84
N ALA A 82 1.02 -2.03 -6.98
CA ALA A 82 1.44 -1.37 -8.22
C ALA A 82 2.86 -1.80 -8.62
N MET A 83 3.81 -1.92 -7.66
CA MET A 83 5.17 -2.39 -7.96
C MET A 83 5.23 -3.84 -8.46
N ARG A 84 4.38 -4.72 -7.94
CA ARG A 84 4.27 -6.12 -8.47
C ARG A 84 3.74 -6.14 -9.90
N LEU A 85 2.79 -5.27 -10.23
CA LEU A 85 2.31 -5.12 -11.60
C LEU A 85 3.35 -4.45 -12.49
N PHE A 86 4.15 -3.54 -11.93
CA PHE A 86 5.22 -2.87 -12.64
C PHE A 86 6.35 -3.84 -13.03
N GLU A 87 6.69 -4.82 -12.19
CA GLU A 87 7.58 -5.93 -12.56
C GLU A 87 7.10 -6.63 -13.83
N LYS A 88 5.81 -6.98 -13.90
CA LYS A 88 5.22 -7.56 -15.10
C LYS A 88 5.33 -6.60 -16.28
N CYS A 89 4.98 -5.33 -16.10
CA CYS A 89 4.99 -4.30 -17.13
C CYS A 89 6.35 -4.17 -17.82
N ILE A 90 7.43 -4.03 -17.03
CA ILE A 90 8.78 -3.88 -17.58
C ILE A 90 9.30 -5.18 -18.21
N ASN A 91 8.93 -6.34 -17.69
CA ASN A 91 9.33 -7.63 -18.24
C ASN A 91 8.60 -7.99 -19.54
N THR A 92 7.38 -7.53 -19.73
CA THR A 92 6.62 -7.75 -20.98
C THR A 92 6.64 -6.56 -21.93
N ASN A 93 7.22 -5.42 -21.50
CA ASN A 93 7.18 -4.14 -22.22
C ASN A 93 5.74 -3.71 -22.58
N ASP A 94 4.80 -3.90 -21.63
CA ASP A 94 3.37 -3.67 -21.82
C ASP A 94 3.03 -2.19 -21.61
N LEU A 95 2.86 -1.47 -22.73
CA LEU A 95 2.57 -0.03 -22.71
C LEU A 95 1.20 0.29 -22.09
N GLU A 96 0.19 -0.54 -22.31
CA GLU A 96 -1.14 -0.31 -21.75
C GLU A 96 -1.14 -0.45 -20.23
N LEU A 97 -0.40 -1.42 -19.73
CA LEU A 97 -0.17 -1.55 -18.28
C LEU A 97 0.68 -0.40 -17.76
N GLY A 98 1.70 0.02 -18.51
CA GLY A 98 2.54 1.17 -18.20
C GLY A 98 1.72 2.45 -18.00
N ARG A 99 0.79 2.77 -18.90
CA ARG A 99 -0.11 3.94 -18.80
C ARG A 99 -1.03 3.91 -17.56
N LYS A 100 -1.33 2.73 -17.05
CA LYS A 100 -2.10 2.58 -15.80
C LYS A 100 -1.25 2.83 -14.56
N LEU A 101 0.03 2.47 -14.60
CA LEU A 101 0.96 2.49 -13.47
C LEU A 101 1.79 3.76 -13.38
N ILE A 102 2.09 4.41 -14.51
CA ILE A 102 2.96 5.59 -14.60
C ILE A 102 2.10 6.82 -14.91
N ALA A 103 2.35 7.92 -14.23
CA ALA A 103 1.69 9.19 -14.49
C ALA A 103 2.20 9.79 -15.82
N ASP A 104 1.30 10.39 -16.60
CA ASP A 104 1.66 11.00 -17.88
C ASP A 104 2.67 12.15 -17.72
N THR A 105 2.66 12.81 -16.58
CA THR A 105 3.59 13.90 -16.20
C THR A 105 4.88 13.39 -15.55
N ALA A 106 5.02 12.08 -15.34
CA ALA A 106 6.26 11.53 -14.78
C ALA A 106 7.45 11.85 -15.66
N ALA A 107 8.54 12.33 -15.07
CA ALA A 107 9.78 12.64 -15.75
C ALA A 107 10.90 11.72 -15.25
N PHE A 108 11.61 11.08 -16.16
CA PHE A 108 12.67 10.13 -15.86
C PHE A 108 13.98 10.60 -16.49
N ASP A 109 14.96 10.87 -15.63
CA ASP A 109 16.32 11.12 -16.07
C ASP A 109 17.03 9.79 -16.34
N THR A 110 17.69 9.70 -17.48
CA THR A 110 18.39 8.48 -17.90
C THR A 110 19.70 8.83 -18.63
N PRO A 111 20.77 8.05 -18.45
CA PRO A 111 22.03 8.26 -19.18
C PRO A 111 21.91 8.11 -20.70
N VAL A 112 20.82 7.51 -21.20
CA VAL A 112 20.61 7.26 -22.63
C VAL A 112 19.91 8.41 -23.37
N SER A 113 19.44 9.43 -22.64
CA SER A 113 18.80 10.62 -23.23
C SER A 113 19.33 11.90 -22.58
N PRO A 114 19.66 12.93 -23.37
CA PRO A 114 20.10 14.23 -22.85
C PRO A 114 18.95 15.05 -22.23
N THR A 115 17.71 14.64 -22.44
CA THR A 115 16.50 15.26 -21.89
C THR A 115 15.67 14.23 -21.16
N PRO A 116 14.90 14.64 -20.12
CA PRO A 116 14.01 13.74 -19.42
C PRO A 116 13.04 13.04 -20.38
N LEU A 117 12.76 11.78 -20.11
CA LEU A 117 11.74 11.01 -20.81
C LEU A 117 10.45 11.05 -19.99
N TYR A 118 9.30 11.14 -20.67
CA TYR A 118 8.02 11.38 -20.00
C TYR A 118 7.07 10.20 -20.13
N GLY A 119 6.31 9.97 -19.05
CA GLY A 119 5.23 9.01 -19.01
C GLY A 119 5.65 7.56 -19.24
N ALA A 120 4.67 6.71 -19.51
CA ALA A 120 4.89 5.29 -19.77
C ALA A 120 5.71 5.04 -21.05
N GLU A 121 5.45 5.81 -22.08
CA GLU A 121 6.18 5.75 -23.36
C GLU A 121 7.66 6.01 -23.16
N GLY A 122 7.99 7.07 -22.43
CA GLY A 122 9.36 7.42 -22.12
C GLY A 122 10.08 6.34 -21.32
N TYR A 123 9.45 5.84 -20.25
CA TYR A 123 10.03 4.79 -19.43
C TYR A 123 10.26 3.50 -20.22
N LEU A 124 9.24 3.00 -20.92
CA LEU A 124 9.32 1.75 -21.67
C LEU A 124 10.19 1.85 -22.93
N SER A 125 10.48 3.06 -23.43
CA SER A 125 11.48 3.23 -24.49
C SER A 125 12.88 2.81 -24.04
N VAL A 126 13.25 3.07 -22.77
CA VAL A 126 14.51 2.60 -22.19
C VAL A 126 14.52 1.08 -22.04
N VAL A 127 13.41 0.48 -21.59
CA VAL A 127 13.29 -0.98 -21.52
C VAL A 127 13.44 -1.60 -22.92
N SER A 128 12.80 -1.00 -23.93
CA SER A 128 12.92 -1.44 -25.32
C SER A 128 14.37 -1.33 -25.84
N LEU A 129 15.08 -0.27 -25.48
CA LEU A 129 16.47 -0.08 -25.85
C LEU A 129 17.37 -1.15 -25.20
N MET A 130 17.13 -1.43 -23.91
CA MET A 130 17.84 -2.49 -23.21
C MET A 130 17.64 -3.85 -23.87
N ARG A 131 16.41 -4.17 -24.34
CA ARG A 131 16.10 -5.45 -25.01
C ARG A 131 16.77 -5.61 -26.36
N LYS A 132 17.11 -4.51 -27.05
CA LYS A 132 17.90 -4.58 -28.30
C LYS A 132 19.30 -5.12 -28.05
N SER A 133 19.90 -4.84 -26.90
CA SER A 133 21.24 -5.31 -26.52
C SER A 133 21.16 -6.64 -25.72
N PHE A 134 20.13 -6.79 -24.91
CA PHE A 134 19.92 -7.92 -24.02
C PHE A 134 18.51 -8.48 -24.23
N PRO A 135 18.27 -9.33 -25.25
CA PRO A 135 16.93 -9.80 -25.61
C PRO A 135 16.20 -10.56 -24.49
N ASP A 136 16.94 -11.21 -23.63
CA ASP A 136 16.48 -12.01 -22.49
C ASP A 136 16.51 -11.26 -21.15
N VAL A 137 16.66 -9.91 -21.18
CA VAL A 137 16.74 -9.12 -19.94
C VAL A 137 15.48 -9.29 -19.10
N GLN A 138 15.68 -9.54 -17.81
CA GLN A 138 14.65 -9.70 -16.81
C GLN A 138 14.96 -8.85 -15.58
N TRP A 139 13.92 -8.28 -15.00
CA TRP A 139 13.93 -7.64 -13.71
C TRP A 139 13.05 -8.45 -12.76
N LYS A 140 13.64 -8.97 -11.69
CA LYS A 140 12.94 -9.70 -10.65
C LYS A 140 12.88 -8.84 -9.41
N LEU A 141 11.69 -8.61 -8.89
CA LEU A 141 11.48 -7.93 -7.62
C LEU A 141 11.90 -8.88 -6.49
N VAL A 142 12.98 -8.52 -5.78
CA VAL A 142 13.53 -9.33 -4.69
C VAL A 142 12.94 -8.92 -3.36
N ASP A 143 12.93 -7.60 -3.08
CA ASP A 143 12.43 -7.04 -1.84
C ASP A 143 11.91 -5.61 -2.06
N MET A 144 11.01 -5.16 -1.19
CA MET A 144 10.50 -3.79 -1.19
C MET A 144 10.10 -3.32 0.21
N VAL A 145 10.34 -2.05 0.47
CA VAL A 145 9.87 -1.33 1.65
C VAL A 145 9.06 -0.13 1.17
N ALA A 146 7.92 0.12 1.78
CA ALA A 146 7.01 1.16 1.34
C ALA A 146 6.52 2.05 2.49
N ASP A 147 6.34 3.32 2.17
CA ASP A 147 5.49 4.24 2.92
C ASP A 147 4.30 4.70 2.04
N GLU A 148 3.54 5.70 2.49
CA GLU A 148 2.38 6.23 1.76
C GLU A 148 2.71 6.82 0.39
N LYS A 149 3.94 7.29 0.17
CA LYS A 149 4.37 8.07 -1.00
C LYS A 149 5.48 7.43 -1.79
N THR A 150 6.27 6.55 -1.17
CA THR A 150 7.50 6.01 -1.75
C THR A 150 7.58 4.51 -1.55
N VAL A 151 8.08 3.82 -2.56
CA VAL A 151 8.48 2.41 -2.46
C VAL A 151 9.95 2.31 -2.84
N ALA A 152 10.78 1.84 -1.92
CA ALA A 152 12.14 1.43 -2.19
C ALA A 152 12.12 -0.04 -2.63
N VAL A 153 12.76 -0.33 -3.75
CA VAL A 153 12.74 -1.68 -4.35
C VAL A 153 14.15 -2.15 -4.62
N GLN A 154 14.40 -3.40 -4.26
CA GLN A 154 15.57 -4.15 -4.70
C GLN A 154 15.18 -5.05 -5.86
N TRP A 155 15.80 -4.83 -7.02
CA TRP A 155 15.68 -5.67 -8.19
C TRP A 155 16.90 -6.56 -8.35
N GLU A 156 16.70 -7.77 -8.83
CA GLU A 156 17.71 -8.56 -9.51
C GLU A 156 17.51 -8.35 -11.03
N CYS A 157 18.48 -7.74 -11.69
CA CYS A 157 18.49 -7.54 -13.13
C CYS A 157 19.50 -8.48 -13.77
N SER A 158 19.06 -9.29 -14.72
CA SER A 158 19.93 -10.27 -15.40
C SER A 158 19.65 -10.33 -16.89
N GLY A 159 20.63 -10.76 -17.66
CA GLY A 159 20.49 -10.91 -19.11
C GLY A 159 21.79 -11.37 -19.79
N THR A 160 21.69 -11.60 -21.10
CA THR A 160 22.80 -12.00 -21.96
C THR A 160 23.04 -10.91 -23.01
N PHE A 161 24.27 -10.45 -23.14
CA PHE A 161 24.66 -9.47 -24.17
C PHE A 161 24.79 -10.14 -25.56
N SER A 162 23.63 -10.47 -26.12
CA SER A 162 23.52 -11.25 -27.37
C SER A 162 22.57 -10.62 -28.41
N GLY A 163 22.11 -9.38 -28.15
CA GLY A 163 21.18 -8.70 -29.05
C GLY A 163 21.86 -8.11 -30.28
N GLU A 164 21.13 -7.23 -30.95
CA GLU A 164 21.58 -6.60 -32.22
C GLU A 164 22.28 -5.24 -31.98
N ALA A 165 22.02 -4.61 -30.82
CA ALA A 165 22.53 -3.27 -30.54
C ALA A 165 23.77 -3.31 -29.65
N PRO A 166 24.75 -2.42 -29.92
CA PRO A 166 25.87 -2.22 -29.02
C PRO A 166 25.42 -1.61 -27.70
N PHE A 167 26.17 -1.87 -26.62
CA PHE A 167 25.93 -1.27 -25.31
C PHE A 167 27.26 -0.78 -24.73
N ALA A 168 27.29 0.45 -24.24
CA ALA A 168 28.47 1.10 -23.68
C ALA A 168 29.71 1.02 -24.59
N GLY A 169 29.55 1.14 -25.90
CA GLY A 169 30.63 1.08 -26.88
C GLY A 169 31.12 -0.34 -27.24
N LEU A 170 30.59 -1.37 -26.57
CA LEU A 170 30.91 -2.77 -26.91
C LEU A 170 29.87 -3.36 -27.85
N GLN A 171 30.35 -4.25 -28.74
CA GLN A 171 29.47 -5.11 -29.53
C GLN A 171 29.00 -6.31 -28.70
N PRO A 172 27.83 -6.88 -29.01
CA PRO A 172 27.36 -8.10 -28.36
C PRO A 172 28.41 -9.21 -28.36
N ASN A 173 28.68 -9.79 -27.20
CA ASN A 173 29.77 -10.73 -26.99
C ASN A 173 29.32 -12.03 -26.28
N GLY A 174 28.02 -12.21 -26.08
CA GLY A 174 27.44 -13.40 -25.45
C GLY A 174 27.64 -13.52 -23.92
N ARG A 175 28.25 -12.52 -23.28
CA ARG A 175 28.49 -12.54 -21.83
C ARG A 175 27.15 -12.31 -21.08
N ARG A 176 27.04 -13.02 -19.96
CA ARG A 176 25.89 -12.88 -19.06
C ARG A 176 26.22 -11.94 -17.92
N PHE A 177 25.20 -11.23 -17.45
CA PHE A 177 25.28 -10.45 -16.23
C PHE A 177 24.11 -10.81 -15.29
N SER A 178 24.33 -10.66 -14.00
CA SER A 178 23.31 -10.56 -12.98
C SER A 178 23.78 -9.51 -11.97
N THR A 179 22.93 -8.53 -11.68
CA THR A 179 23.28 -7.42 -10.80
C THR A 179 22.08 -6.99 -9.97
N THR A 180 22.36 -6.44 -8.79
CA THR A 180 21.34 -5.81 -7.96
C THR A 180 21.16 -4.36 -8.42
N VAL A 181 19.90 -3.95 -8.56
CA VAL A 181 19.51 -2.56 -8.82
C VAL A 181 18.61 -2.09 -7.69
N MET A 182 18.87 -0.89 -7.18
CA MET A 182 18.08 -0.27 -6.13
C MET A 182 17.39 0.97 -6.68
N ASN A 183 16.07 1.04 -6.54
CA ASN A 183 15.28 2.18 -6.99
C ASN A 183 14.37 2.70 -5.87
N PHE A 184 14.12 4.01 -5.91
CA PHE A 184 13.09 4.68 -5.12
C PHE A 184 12.02 5.20 -6.07
N TYR A 185 10.83 4.63 -5.98
CA TYR A 185 9.67 5.05 -6.77
C TYR A 185 8.77 5.93 -5.93
N SER A 186 8.47 7.14 -6.42
CA SER A 186 7.50 8.03 -5.77
C SER A 186 6.14 7.94 -6.45
N PHE A 187 5.08 7.93 -5.63
CA PHE A 187 3.70 7.75 -6.05
C PHE A 187 2.88 9.01 -5.82
N ASP A 188 2.02 9.34 -6.78
CA ASP A 188 1.01 10.39 -6.63
C ASP A 188 -0.17 9.92 -5.76
N LEU A 189 -1.12 10.81 -5.48
CA LEU A 189 -2.31 10.50 -4.70
C LEU A 189 -3.21 9.46 -5.39
N GLY A 190 -3.14 9.33 -6.70
CA GLY A 190 -3.84 8.33 -7.50
C GLY A 190 -3.19 6.94 -7.46
N GLY A 191 -1.95 6.83 -6.95
CA GLY A 191 -1.17 5.59 -6.92
C GLY A 191 -0.43 5.30 -8.20
N LYS A 192 -0.14 6.34 -9.01
CA LYS A 192 0.73 6.22 -10.17
C LYS A 192 2.15 6.66 -9.83
N ILE A 193 3.12 5.99 -10.43
CA ILE A 193 4.54 6.35 -10.34
C ILE A 193 4.76 7.67 -11.09
N TYR A 194 5.29 8.68 -10.42
CA TYR A 194 5.64 9.96 -11.05
C TYR A 194 7.13 10.26 -11.04
N LYS A 195 7.93 9.49 -10.28
CA LYS A 195 9.38 9.64 -10.20
C LYS A 195 10.04 8.31 -9.91
N ASP A 196 11.19 8.07 -10.53
CA ASP A 196 12.10 6.96 -10.26
C ASP A 196 13.52 7.49 -10.06
N VAL A 197 14.18 7.05 -9.01
CA VAL A 197 15.59 7.36 -8.74
C VAL A 197 16.32 6.04 -8.56
N ALA A 198 17.15 5.69 -9.51
CA ALA A 198 18.04 4.52 -9.44
C ALA A 198 19.32 4.87 -8.67
N ALA A 199 19.64 4.11 -7.65
CA ALA A 199 20.84 4.31 -6.83
C ALA A 199 22.06 3.52 -7.34
N VAL A 200 21.85 2.29 -7.84
CA VAL A 200 22.89 1.38 -8.33
C VAL A 200 22.29 0.52 -9.45
N GLY A 201 23.11 0.09 -10.41
CA GLY A 201 22.61 -0.85 -11.41
C GLY A 201 23.51 -0.97 -12.64
N ILE A 202 23.79 0.15 -13.31
CA ILE A 202 24.52 0.11 -14.58
C ILE A 202 25.96 -0.43 -14.44
N ALA A 203 26.63 -0.13 -13.33
CA ALA A 203 27.99 -0.60 -13.08
C ALA A 203 28.10 -2.14 -13.09
N GLY A 204 27.16 -2.83 -12.47
CA GLY A 204 27.13 -4.30 -12.45
C GLY A 204 26.85 -4.90 -13.84
N ILE A 205 26.04 -4.23 -14.67
CA ILE A 205 25.84 -4.61 -16.07
C ILE A 205 27.17 -4.47 -16.82
N LEU A 206 27.84 -3.30 -16.70
CA LEU A 206 29.10 -3.01 -17.37
C LEU A 206 30.22 -3.97 -17.00
N GLN A 207 30.33 -4.34 -15.71
CA GLN A 207 31.25 -5.38 -15.22
C GLN A 207 30.93 -6.74 -15.84
N GLY A 208 29.66 -7.14 -15.81
CA GLY A 208 29.22 -8.43 -16.36
C GLY A 208 29.55 -8.62 -17.83
N ILE A 209 29.35 -7.60 -18.64
CA ILE A 209 29.67 -7.64 -20.08
C ILE A 209 31.15 -7.34 -20.40
N GLY A 210 31.94 -6.94 -19.40
CA GLY A 210 33.38 -6.66 -19.55
C GLY A 210 33.72 -5.26 -20.06
N ALA A 211 32.81 -4.30 -19.86
CA ALA A 211 33.06 -2.88 -20.15
C ALA A 211 33.81 -2.18 -18.99
N LEU A 212 33.73 -2.76 -17.79
CA LEU A 212 34.48 -2.35 -16.60
C LEU A 212 35.26 -3.55 -16.06
N PRO A 213 36.41 -3.29 -15.37
CA PRO A 213 37.18 -4.33 -14.70
C PRO A 213 36.44 -4.93 -13.49
#